data_58c02655969e7b4acece54d0ac172a03
#
_entry.id   58c02655969e7b4acece54d0ac172a03
#
_cell.length_a   1.000
_cell.length_b   1.000
_cell.length_c   1.000
_cell.angle_alpha   90.00
_cell.angle_beta   90.00
_cell.angle_gamma   90.00
#
_symmetry.space_group_name_H-M   'P 1'
#
loop_
_entity.id
_entity.type
_entity.pdbx_description
1 polymer ?
#
loop_
_entity_poly.entity_id
_entity_poly.type
_entity_poly.pdbx_seq_one_letter_code
_entity_poly.pdbx_strand_id
1 'polypeptide(L)'
;MPNRLLISFILFTLTLTAKAQVISKTVFLLSEDNRTVQSIFIRAGESTFLIENYALVIPDYFEGSLTYYDRFDGADKEGKLKSAGNINYDYYDRYDGDDIKGKIKSVGDISVSYYDRFDGEESMGKVKSIGGINFGYYDRFDGDEKKGKLKYIDQIQVNYFDRFDGDESASKVKTIGQVSVNYYDRFDGGNRAGKLKSILGNSKTLVVIESKRGL
;
A
#
# COMPACT_ATOMS: atom_id res chain seq x y z
N MET A 1 -34.99 20.43 56.63
CA MET A 1 -33.85 19.62 56.19
C MET A 1 -34.09 19.27 54.73
N PRO A 2 -33.32 19.81 53.76
CA PRO A 2 -33.53 19.49 52.36
C PRO A 2 -32.73 18.26 51.97
N ASN A 3 -33.42 17.28 51.37
CA ASN A 3 -32.84 16.08 50.77
C ASN A 3 -32.00 16.48 49.54
N ARG A 4 -30.68 16.15 49.60
CA ARG A 4 -29.81 16.25 48.44
C ARG A 4 -29.94 14.97 47.63
N LEU A 5 -30.62 15.08 46.48
CA LEU A 5 -30.60 14.07 45.42
C LEU A 5 -29.21 14.09 44.75
N LEU A 6 -28.41 13.05 45.02
CA LEU A 6 -27.18 12.77 44.26
C LEU A 6 -27.56 12.15 42.93
N ILE A 7 -27.52 12.96 41.86
CA ILE A 7 -27.62 12.46 40.47
C ILE A 7 -26.24 11.92 40.09
N SER A 8 -26.10 10.59 40.12
CA SER A 8 -24.94 9.89 39.62
C SER A 8 -24.96 9.88 38.11
N PHE A 9 -24.14 10.73 37.48
CA PHE A 9 -23.96 10.77 36.03
C PHE A 9 -23.03 9.59 35.65
N ILE A 10 -23.61 8.46 35.24
CA ILE A 10 -22.86 7.35 34.68
C ILE A 10 -22.44 7.77 33.26
N LEU A 11 -21.17 8.20 33.11
CA LEU A 11 -20.54 8.46 31.84
C LEU A 11 -20.29 7.13 31.14
N PHE A 12 -21.19 6.73 30.25
CA PHE A 12 -21.00 5.53 29.41
C PHE A 12 -19.99 5.89 28.31
N THR A 13 -18.71 5.65 28.59
CA THR A 13 -17.69 5.76 27.56
C THR A 13 -17.84 4.61 26.58
N LEU A 14 -18.47 4.88 25.44
CA LEU A 14 -18.51 3.95 24.31
C LEU A 14 -17.08 3.87 23.73
N THR A 15 -16.32 2.90 24.15
CA THR A 15 -15.03 2.59 23.52
C THR A 15 -15.32 1.94 22.17
N LEU A 16 -15.34 2.74 21.11
CA LEU A 16 -15.25 2.24 19.73
C LEU A 16 -13.86 1.57 19.58
N THR A 17 -13.83 0.27 19.79
CA THR A 17 -12.63 -0.51 19.43
C THR A 17 -12.59 -0.61 17.91
N ALA A 18 -11.91 0.31 17.24
CA ALA A 18 -11.50 0.11 15.87
C ALA A 18 -10.62 -1.15 15.85
N LYS A 19 -11.13 -2.24 15.28
CA LYS A 19 -10.32 -3.44 15.06
C LYS A 19 -9.31 -3.08 13.98
N ALA A 20 -8.05 -2.86 14.38
CA ALA A 20 -6.96 -2.77 13.44
C ALA A 20 -6.95 -4.07 12.63
N GLN A 21 -6.95 -3.95 11.30
CA GLN A 21 -6.83 -5.12 10.42
C GLN A 21 -5.44 -5.70 10.58
N VAL A 22 -5.36 -6.97 11.00
CA VAL A 22 -4.09 -7.69 11.11
C VAL A 22 -3.73 -8.26 9.74
N ILE A 23 -2.56 -7.87 9.23
CA ILE A 23 -2.01 -8.44 7.99
C ILE A 23 -1.69 -9.91 8.22
N SER A 24 -2.32 -10.79 7.45
CA SER A 24 -2.09 -12.24 7.50
C SER A 24 -1.08 -12.71 6.45
N LYS A 25 -0.99 -12.01 5.31
CA LYS A 25 -0.04 -12.31 4.24
C LYS A 25 0.25 -11.06 3.42
N THR A 26 1.51 -10.89 3.03
CA THR A 26 1.93 -9.86 2.06
C THR A 26 2.81 -10.51 0.98
N VAL A 27 2.51 -10.19 -0.28
CA VAL A 27 3.34 -10.60 -1.43
C VAL A 27 3.81 -9.33 -2.13
N PHE A 28 5.11 -9.19 -2.28
CA PHE A 28 5.75 -8.11 -3.02
C PHE A 28 6.23 -8.61 -4.37
N LEU A 29 5.81 -7.95 -5.43
CA LEU A 29 6.33 -8.15 -6.78
C LEU A 29 7.32 -7.02 -7.07
N LEU A 30 8.58 -7.36 -7.32
CA LEU A 30 9.61 -6.40 -7.69
C LEU A 30 9.46 -6.02 -9.18
N SER A 31 9.83 -4.79 -9.53
CA SER A 31 9.97 -4.38 -10.93
C SER A 31 11.04 -5.21 -11.67
N GLU A 32 11.00 -5.27 -12.99
CA GLU A 32 11.96 -6.03 -13.81
C GLU A 32 13.42 -5.65 -13.54
N ASP A 33 13.69 -4.39 -13.22
CA ASP A 33 15.01 -3.89 -12.87
C ASP A 33 15.32 -4.01 -11.36
N ASN A 34 14.36 -4.53 -10.56
CA ASN A 34 14.42 -4.69 -9.11
C ASN A 34 14.67 -3.38 -8.32
N ARG A 35 14.43 -2.23 -8.93
CA ARG A 35 14.63 -0.91 -8.30
C ARG A 35 13.44 -0.44 -7.48
N THR A 36 12.25 -0.99 -7.76
CA THR A 36 11.03 -0.63 -7.06
C THR A 36 10.19 -1.86 -6.73
N VAL A 37 9.25 -1.69 -5.82
CA VAL A 37 8.14 -2.62 -5.64
C VAL A 37 7.06 -2.21 -6.64
N GLN A 38 6.77 -3.07 -7.60
CA GLN A 38 5.77 -2.83 -8.65
C GLN A 38 4.36 -3.07 -8.16
N SER A 39 4.14 -4.21 -7.50
CA SER A 39 2.84 -4.58 -6.98
C SER A 39 2.94 -5.19 -5.58
N ILE A 40 1.89 -5.00 -4.79
CA ILE A 40 1.80 -5.51 -3.42
C ILE A 40 0.42 -6.12 -3.26
N PHE A 41 0.37 -7.40 -2.90
CA PHE A 41 -0.85 -8.06 -2.48
C PHE A 41 -0.84 -8.16 -0.96
N ILE A 42 -1.87 -7.61 -0.32
CA ILE A 42 -2.04 -7.66 1.14
C ILE A 42 -3.32 -8.39 1.45
N ARG A 43 -3.21 -9.47 2.22
CA ARG A 43 -4.36 -10.13 2.82
C ARG A 43 -4.48 -9.70 4.28
N ALA A 44 -5.64 -9.11 4.61
CA ALA A 44 -5.97 -8.67 5.96
C ALA A 44 -7.39 -9.12 6.30
N GLY A 45 -7.51 -10.05 7.25
CA GLY A 45 -8.75 -10.76 7.49
C GLY A 45 -9.22 -11.53 6.26
N GLU A 46 -10.45 -11.28 5.83
CA GLU A 46 -11.04 -11.88 4.62
C GLU A 46 -10.79 -11.06 3.35
N SER A 47 -10.27 -9.83 3.50
CA SER A 47 -10.05 -8.91 2.38
C SER A 47 -8.66 -9.09 1.78
N THR A 48 -8.58 -8.94 0.45
CA THR A 48 -7.32 -8.89 -0.30
C THR A 48 -7.25 -7.56 -1.05
N PHE A 49 -6.15 -6.84 -0.88
CA PHE A 49 -5.88 -5.57 -1.53
C PHE A 49 -4.73 -5.73 -2.52
N LEU A 50 -4.89 -5.18 -3.72
CA LEU A 50 -3.85 -5.07 -4.72
C LEU A 50 -3.44 -3.60 -4.82
N ILE A 51 -2.18 -3.33 -4.59
CA ILE A 51 -1.58 -2.01 -4.79
C ILE A 51 -0.60 -2.12 -5.95
N GLU A 52 -0.77 -1.31 -6.98
CA GLU A 52 0.12 -1.22 -8.13
C GLU A 52 0.63 0.21 -8.27
N ASN A 53 1.93 0.35 -8.45
CA ASN A 53 2.57 1.67 -8.56
C ASN A 53 2.12 2.61 -7.44
N TYR A 54 1.98 2.06 -6.21
CA TYR A 54 1.58 2.75 -4.98
C TYR A 54 0.14 3.27 -4.95
N ALA A 55 -0.72 2.83 -5.89
CA ALA A 55 -2.16 3.10 -5.88
C ALA A 55 -2.95 1.81 -5.61
N LEU A 56 -4.07 1.92 -4.88
CA LEU A 56 -4.99 0.79 -4.73
C LEU A 56 -5.71 0.55 -6.04
N VAL A 57 -5.69 -0.70 -6.50
CA VAL A 57 -6.33 -1.16 -7.74
C VAL A 57 -7.48 -2.09 -7.40
N ILE A 58 -8.57 -1.96 -8.17
CA ILE A 58 -9.69 -2.89 -8.12
C ILE A 58 -9.33 -4.09 -9.00
N PRO A 59 -9.39 -5.34 -8.48
CA PRO A 59 -9.16 -6.54 -9.31
C PRO A 59 -10.15 -6.63 -10.46
N ASP A 60 -9.75 -7.21 -11.58
CA ASP A 60 -10.64 -7.40 -12.75
C ASP A 60 -11.65 -8.54 -12.56
N TYR A 61 -11.45 -9.39 -11.55
CA TYR A 61 -12.32 -10.52 -11.27
C TYR A 61 -13.16 -10.30 -10.01
N PHE A 62 -14.47 -10.48 -10.15
CA PHE A 62 -15.43 -10.37 -9.06
C PHE A 62 -16.42 -11.54 -9.08
N GLU A 63 -16.84 -11.94 -7.91
CA GLU A 63 -17.99 -12.82 -7.73
C GLU A 63 -19.26 -12.00 -7.48
N GLY A 64 -20.34 -12.33 -8.17
CA GLY A 64 -21.65 -11.69 -8.01
C GLY A 64 -21.95 -10.60 -9.03
N SER A 65 -23.02 -9.86 -8.79
CA SER A 65 -23.49 -8.81 -9.67
C SER A 65 -22.64 -7.54 -9.51
N LEU A 66 -22.37 -6.87 -10.64
CA LEU A 66 -21.67 -5.59 -10.66
C LEU A 66 -22.66 -4.46 -10.90
N THR A 67 -22.52 -3.36 -10.16
CA THR A 67 -23.18 -2.10 -10.42
C THR A 67 -22.17 -0.98 -10.59
N TYR A 68 -22.54 0.04 -11.33
CA TYR A 68 -21.67 1.17 -11.63
C TYR A 68 -22.36 2.48 -11.26
N TYR A 69 -21.55 3.47 -10.93
CA TYR A 69 -22.04 4.84 -10.73
C TYR A 69 -22.49 5.42 -12.07
N ASP A 70 -23.60 6.13 -12.05
CA ASP A 70 -24.15 6.81 -13.20
C ASP A 70 -23.84 8.32 -13.18
N ARG A 71 -24.33 9.05 -14.20
CA ARG A 71 -24.13 10.50 -14.34
C ARG A 71 -24.74 11.33 -13.19
N PHE A 72 -25.70 10.78 -12.45
CA PHE A 72 -26.35 11.49 -11.34
C PHE A 72 -25.56 11.35 -10.03
N ASP A 73 -24.66 10.39 -9.95
CA ASP A 73 -23.76 10.19 -8.80
C ASP A 73 -22.54 11.17 -8.82
N GLY A 74 -22.42 11.99 -9.87
CA GLY A 74 -21.36 12.97 -10.05
C GLY A 74 -20.28 12.52 -11.06
N ALA A 75 -19.74 13.47 -11.81
CA ALA A 75 -18.79 13.22 -12.90
C ALA A 75 -17.48 12.52 -12.46
N ASP A 76 -17.10 12.67 -11.19
CA ASP A 76 -15.88 12.07 -10.66
C ASP A 76 -16.03 10.57 -10.37
N LYS A 77 -17.26 10.08 -10.26
CA LYS A 77 -17.61 8.67 -10.01
C LYS A 77 -18.21 7.98 -11.23
N GLU A 78 -18.76 8.73 -12.19
CA GLU A 78 -19.41 8.18 -13.37
C GLU A 78 -18.59 7.07 -14.05
N GLY A 79 -19.24 5.93 -14.32
CA GLY A 79 -18.64 4.75 -14.94
C GLY A 79 -17.75 3.90 -14.03
N LYS A 80 -17.50 4.31 -12.79
CA LYS A 80 -16.72 3.52 -11.84
C LYS A 80 -17.57 2.46 -11.15
N LEU A 81 -16.93 1.39 -10.71
CA LEU A 81 -17.58 0.30 -9.98
C LEU A 81 -18.21 0.83 -8.68
N LYS A 82 -19.50 0.64 -8.50
CA LYS A 82 -20.26 1.03 -7.31
C LYS A 82 -20.40 -0.11 -6.32
N SER A 83 -20.66 -1.32 -6.83
CA SER A 83 -20.66 -2.52 -6.00
C SER A 83 -20.26 -3.76 -6.79
N ALA A 84 -19.71 -4.74 -6.09
CA ALA A 84 -19.49 -6.10 -6.55
C ALA A 84 -20.05 -7.05 -5.50
N GLY A 85 -21.14 -7.76 -5.82
CA GLY A 85 -21.91 -8.51 -4.84
C GLY A 85 -22.35 -7.62 -3.67
N ASN A 86 -21.90 -7.96 -2.47
CA ASN A 86 -22.22 -7.21 -1.23
C ASN A 86 -21.17 -6.15 -0.86
N ILE A 87 -20.12 -5.98 -1.66
CA ILE A 87 -19.05 -5.03 -1.40
C ILE A 87 -19.32 -3.74 -2.15
N ASN A 88 -19.44 -2.63 -1.43
CA ASN A 88 -19.59 -1.30 -2.00
C ASN A 88 -18.22 -0.62 -2.15
N TYR A 89 -18.07 0.17 -3.20
CA TYR A 89 -16.89 0.99 -3.48
C TYR A 89 -17.30 2.46 -3.47
N ASP A 90 -16.52 3.30 -2.79
CA ASP A 90 -16.67 4.74 -2.86
C ASP A 90 -15.38 5.39 -3.34
N TYR A 91 -15.48 6.61 -3.89
CA TYR A 91 -14.36 7.33 -4.50
C TYR A 91 -14.33 8.76 -4.00
N TYR A 92 -13.12 9.28 -3.88
CA TYR A 92 -12.89 10.70 -3.64
C TYR A 92 -13.39 11.52 -4.82
N ASP A 93 -14.00 12.66 -4.52
CA ASP A 93 -14.51 13.58 -5.53
C ASP A 93 -13.67 14.86 -5.60
N ARG A 94 -14.13 15.82 -6.40
CA ARG A 94 -13.45 17.12 -6.60
C ARG A 94 -13.33 17.99 -5.36
N TYR A 95 -14.12 17.74 -4.34
CA TYR A 95 -14.08 18.50 -3.08
C TYR A 95 -13.06 17.94 -2.10
N ASP A 96 -12.62 16.71 -2.30
CA ASP A 96 -11.61 16.05 -1.47
C ASP A 96 -10.15 16.48 -1.84
N GLY A 97 -9.95 17.12 -3.00
CA GLY A 97 -8.66 17.59 -3.53
C GLY A 97 -8.25 16.90 -4.83
N ASP A 98 -7.58 17.65 -5.72
CA ASP A 98 -7.21 17.17 -7.07
C ASP A 98 -6.23 16.00 -7.04
N ASP A 99 -5.38 15.92 -5.99
CA ASP A 99 -4.33 14.90 -5.85
C ASP A 99 -4.90 13.49 -5.62
N ILE A 100 -6.11 13.42 -5.02
CA ILE A 100 -6.76 12.16 -4.64
C ILE A 100 -8.09 11.93 -5.34
N LYS A 101 -8.59 12.94 -6.06
CA LYS A 101 -9.82 12.87 -6.83
C LYS A 101 -9.87 11.61 -7.71
N GLY A 102 -11.00 10.92 -7.64
CA GLY A 102 -11.27 9.73 -8.42
C GLY A 102 -10.58 8.46 -7.92
N LYS A 103 -9.77 8.52 -6.87
CA LYS A 103 -9.19 7.35 -6.21
C LYS A 103 -10.22 6.69 -5.29
N ILE A 104 -10.00 5.42 -4.97
CA ILE A 104 -10.88 4.64 -4.07
C ILE A 104 -10.82 5.26 -2.67
N LYS A 105 -11.98 5.62 -2.12
CA LYS A 105 -12.17 6.17 -0.78
C LYS A 105 -12.50 5.10 0.25
N SER A 106 -13.27 4.09 -0.17
CA SER A 106 -13.55 2.92 0.66
C SER A 106 -13.85 1.68 -0.16
N VAL A 107 -13.63 0.52 0.45
CA VAL A 107 -14.02 -0.80 -0.03
C VAL A 107 -14.79 -1.48 1.09
N GLY A 108 -16.13 -1.56 0.97
CA GLY A 108 -16.99 -1.90 2.10
C GLY A 108 -16.80 -0.91 3.26
N ASP A 109 -16.56 -1.45 4.45
CA ASP A 109 -16.30 -0.67 5.67
C ASP A 109 -14.83 -0.24 5.83
N ILE A 110 -13.98 -0.57 4.86
CA ILE A 110 -12.54 -0.30 4.92
C ILE A 110 -12.25 1.02 4.23
N SER A 111 -11.82 2.02 5.00
CA SER A 111 -11.40 3.31 4.49
C SER A 111 -10.01 3.25 3.85
N VAL A 112 -9.80 4.02 2.80
CA VAL A 112 -8.51 4.19 2.12
C VAL A 112 -8.15 5.66 2.15
N SER A 113 -6.93 5.99 2.52
CA SER A 113 -6.41 7.34 2.45
C SER A 113 -5.15 7.42 1.58
N TYR A 114 -4.89 8.60 1.07
CA TYR A 114 -3.74 8.89 0.22
C TYR A 114 -2.98 10.09 0.77
N TYR A 115 -1.70 10.16 0.48
CA TYR A 115 -0.90 11.36 0.69
C TYR A 115 -1.35 12.46 -0.26
N ASP A 116 -1.48 13.67 0.26
CA ASP A 116 -1.85 14.86 -0.51
C ASP A 116 -0.63 15.78 -0.74
N ARG A 117 -0.86 16.94 -1.37
CA ARG A 117 0.17 17.92 -1.66
C ARG A 117 0.90 18.49 -0.44
N PHE A 118 0.31 18.38 0.75
CA PHE A 118 0.91 18.88 2.00
C PHE A 118 1.81 17.85 2.68
N ASP A 119 1.70 16.59 2.29
CA ASP A 119 2.52 15.48 2.83
C ASP A 119 3.90 15.35 2.13
N GLY A 120 4.20 16.17 1.11
CA GLY A 120 5.43 16.14 0.33
C GLY A 120 5.24 15.57 -1.08
N GLU A 121 5.97 16.13 -2.04
CA GLU A 121 5.85 15.81 -3.47
C GLU A 121 6.13 14.34 -3.77
N GLU A 122 7.10 13.76 -3.07
CA GLU A 122 7.52 12.37 -3.29
C GLU A 122 6.46 11.33 -2.92
N SER A 123 5.57 11.67 -1.99
CA SER A 123 4.49 10.79 -1.50
C SER A 123 3.15 11.11 -2.12
N MET A 124 2.98 12.30 -2.70
CA MET A 124 1.71 12.81 -3.22
C MET A 124 0.98 11.80 -4.10
N GLY A 125 -0.29 11.58 -3.82
CA GLY A 125 -1.17 10.67 -4.56
C GLY A 125 -0.95 9.18 -4.29
N LYS A 126 0.02 8.79 -3.46
CA LYS A 126 0.26 7.39 -3.07
C LYS A 126 -0.63 6.98 -1.90
N VAL A 127 -0.89 5.69 -1.76
CA VAL A 127 -1.66 5.14 -0.63
C VAL A 127 -0.97 5.50 0.68
N LYS A 128 -1.72 6.09 1.62
CA LYS A 128 -1.28 6.44 2.98
C LYS A 128 -1.74 5.41 4.00
N SER A 129 -3.00 4.96 3.87
CA SER A 129 -3.51 3.86 4.69
C SER A 129 -4.63 3.10 4.00
N ILE A 130 -4.80 1.82 4.39
CA ILE A 130 -5.94 0.97 4.04
C ILE A 130 -6.44 0.35 5.34
N GLY A 131 -7.61 0.77 5.83
CA GLY A 131 -8.06 0.42 7.17
C GLY A 131 -7.06 0.90 8.22
N GLY A 132 -6.50 -0.02 9.02
CA GLY A 132 -5.44 0.29 10.00
C GLY A 132 -4.02 0.08 9.50
N ILE A 133 -3.83 -0.33 8.21
CA ILE A 133 -2.53 -0.62 7.62
C ILE A 133 -1.91 0.67 7.08
N ASN A 134 -0.74 1.07 7.56
CA ASN A 134 -0.08 2.31 7.19
C ASN A 134 1.06 2.07 6.21
N PHE A 135 1.22 2.99 5.25
CA PHE A 135 2.27 3.00 4.24
C PHE A 135 3.14 4.23 4.41
N GLY A 136 4.43 4.10 4.21
CA GLY A 136 5.36 5.23 4.20
C GLY A 136 6.31 5.15 3.01
N TYR A 137 6.77 6.31 2.56
CA TYR A 137 7.66 6.45 1.41
C TYR A 137 8.91 7.23 1.81
N TYR A 138 10.00 6.95 1.14
CA TYR A 138 11.23 7.72 1.30
C TYR A 138 11.06 9.12 0.69
N ASP A 139 11.52 10.12 1.40
CA ASP A 139 11.52 11.51 0.93
C ASP A 139 12.85 11.94 0.31
N ARG A 140 12.96 13.19 -0.06
CA ARG A 140 14.16 13.79 -0.66
C ARG A 140 15.38 13.82 0.26
N PHE A 141 15.21 13.66 1.57
CA PHE A 141 16.30 13.68 2.54
C PHE A 141 16.89 12.27 2.76
N ASP A 142 16.20 11.23 2.32
CA ASP A 142 16.64 9.83 2.43
C ASP A 142 17.67 9.42 1.34
N GLY A 143 18.01 10.32 0.40
CA GLY A 143 18.91 10.10 -0.73
C GLY A 143 18.18 9.80 -2.05
N ASP A 144 18.80 10.18 -3.16
CA ASP A 144 18.19 10.10 -4.51
C ASP A 144 17.86 8.66 -4.92
N GLU A 145 18.63 7.69 -4.45
CA GLU A 145 18.43 6.26 -4.76
C GLU A 145 17.14 5.71 -4.19
N LYS A 146 16.63 6.32 -3.11
CA LYS A 146 15.44 5.86 -2.37
C LYS A 146 14.23 6.75 -2.57
N LYS A 147 14.45 8.02 -2.93
CA LYS A 147 13.42 9.06 -3.06
C LYS A 147 12.16 8.55 -3.75
N GLY A 148 11.01 8.74 -3.10
CA GLY A 148 9.69 8.37 -3.60
C GLY A 148 9.38 6.88 -3.59
N LYS A 149 10.28 6.01 -3.16
CA LYS A 149 10.07 4.56 -3.08
C LYS A 149 9.39 4.19 -1.76
N LEU A 150 8.76 3.00 -1.74
CA LEU A 150 8.14 2.45 -0.55
C LEU A 150 9.17 2.28 0.57
N LYS A 151 8.88 2.81 1.76
CA LYS A 151 9.73 2.75 2.96
C LYS A 151 9.25 1.68 3.93
N TYR A 152 7.94 1.57 4.12
CA TYR A 152 7.34 0.55 4.99
C TYR A 152 5.87 0.31 4.68
N ILE A 153 5.39 -0.85 5.12
CA ILE A 153 3.97 -1.17 5.33
C ILE A 153 3.86 -1.68 6.76
N ASP A 154 3.29 -0.89 7.67
CA ASP A 154 3.28 -1.15 9.12
C ASP A 154 4.68 -1.50 9.64
N GLN A 155 4.88 -2.75 10.08
CA GLN A 155 6.15 -3.24 10.62
C GLN A 155 7.11 -3.77 9.54
N ILE A 156 6.66 -3.89 8.28
CA ILE A 156 7.47 -4.42 7.19
C ILE A 156 8.27 -3.28 6.57
N GLN A 157 9.55 -3.18 6.92
CA GLN A 157 10.47 -2.18 6.35
C GLN A 157 10.96 -2.62 4.97
N VAL A 158 11.10 -1.68 4.04
CA VAL A 158 11.69 -1.89 2.72
C VAL A 158 12.96 -1.05 2.61
N ASN A 159 14.08 -1.68 2.38
CA ASN A 159 15.37 -1.01 2.25
C ASN A 159 15.92 -1.20 0.83
N TYR A 160 16.71 -0.23 0.40
CA TYR A 160 17.35 -0.21 -0.92
C TYR A 160 18.85 -0.05 -0.75
N PHE A 161 19.60 -0.61 -1.70
CA PHE A 161 21.03 -0.35 -1.83
C PHE A 161 21.24 1.11 -2.19
N ASP A 162 22.25 1.72 -1.59
CA ASP A 162 22.70 3.07 -1.94
C ASP A 162 23.94 3.02 -2.86
N ARG A 163 24.43 4.17 -3.25
CA ARG A 163 25.60 4.30 -4.13
C ARG A 163 26.90 3.76 -3.52
N PHE A 164 26.97 3.59 -2.21
CA PHE A 164 28.15 3.07 -1.52
C PHE A 164 28.17 1.54 -1.45
N ASP A 165 27.03 0.90 -1.71
CA ASP A 165 26.90 -0.57 -1.74
C ASP A 165 27.40 -1.18 -3.08
N GLY A 166 27.84 -0.37 -4.06
CA GLY A 166 28.29 -0.76 -5.39
C GLY A 166 27.33 -0.34 -6.49
N ASP A 167 27.86 0.12 -7.62
CA ASP A 167 27.10 0.72 -8.73
C ASP A 167 26.07 -0.27 -9.33
N GLU A 168 26.39 -1.56 -9.35
CA GLU A 168 25.54 -2.60 -9.97
C GLU A 168 24.23 -2.84 -9.19
N SER A 169 24.28 -2.64 -7.87
CA SER A 169 23.11 -2.82 -6.99
C SER A 169 22.47 -1.52 -6.55
N ALA A 170 23.11 -0.39 -6.78
CA ALA A 170 22.61 0.93 -6.37
C ALA A 170 21.15 1.13 -6.79
N SER A 171 20.34 1.68 -5.88
CA SER A 171 18.91 1.94 -6.09
C SER A 171 18.02 0.69 -6.13
N LYS A 172 18.55 -0.54 -6.04
CA LYS A 172 17.76 -1.78 -6.04
C LYS A 172 17.28 -2.15 -4.65
N VAL A 173 16.21 -2.95 -4.58
CA VAL A 173 15.67 -3.45 -3.30
C VAL A 173 16.72 -4.31 -2.61
N LYS A 174 17.04 -4.00 -1.35
CA LYS A 174 18.01 -4.70 -0.50
C LYS A 174 17.33 -5.68 0.44
N THR A 175 16.31 -5.21 1.15
CA THR A 175 15.51 -6.06 2.05
C THR A 175 14.05 -5.65 2.06
N ILE A 176 13.16 -6.62 2.31
CA ILE A 176 11.76 -6.41 2.63
C ILE A 176 11.45 -7.21 3.88
N GLY A 177 11.30 -6.51 5.02
CA GLY A 177 11.25 -7.16 6.33
C GLY A 177 12.46 -8.07 6.54
N GLN A 178 12.22 -9.35 6.75
CA GLN A 178 13.27 -10.38 6.92
C GLN A 178 13.80 -10.96 5.60
N VAL A 179 13.21 -10.60 4.46
CA VAL A 179 13.60 -11.14 3.15
C VAL A 179 14.76 -10.33 2.59
N SER A 180 15.86 -10.99 2.23
CA SER A 180 17.02 -10.38 1.59
C SER A 180 16.99 -10.61 0.09
N VAL A 181 17.30 -9.57 -0.68
CA VAL A 181 17.42 -9.61 -2.15
C VAL A 181 18.88 -9.36 -2.52
N ASN A 182 19.51 -10.30 -3.18
CA ASN A 182 20.92 -10.23 -3.51
C ASN A 182 21.13 -10.18 -5.02
N TYR A 183 22.15 -9.45 -5.45
CA TYR A 183 22.51 -9.27 -6.85
C TYR A 183 23.92 -9.76 -7.13
N TYR A 184 24.19 -10.13 -8.37
CA TYR A 184 25.54 -10.40 -8.83
C TYR A 184 26.33 -9.10 -8.89
N ASP A 185 27.55 -9.12 -8.39
CA ASP A 185 28.49 -8.02 -8.53
C ASP A 185 29.39 -8.20 -9.77
N ARG A 186 30.26 -7.23 -10.02
CA ARG A 186 31.22 -7.27 -11.15
C ARG A 186 32.21 -8.41 -11.08
N PHE A 187 32.46 -8.98 -9.90
CA PHE A 187 33.39 -10.08 -9.70
C PHE A 187 32.77 -11.47 -9.96
N ASP A 188 31.43 -11.53 -9.92
CA ASP A 188 30.65 -12.75 -10.24
C ASP A 188 30.61 -13.07 -11.76
N GLY A 189 31.27 -12.26 -12.59
CA GLY A 189 31.30 -12.36 -14.07
C GLY A 189 30.44 -11.26 -14.71
N GLY A 190 31.06 -10.43 -15.57
CA GLY A 190 30.51 -9.16 -16.08
C GLY A 190 29.16 -9.23 -16.73
N ASN A 191 28.78 -10.36 -17.36
CA ASN A 191 27.46 -10.53 -18.01
C ASN A 191 26.29 -10.68 -17.02
N ARG A 192 26.57 -10.89 -15.73
CA ARG A 192 25.58 -11.07 -14.68
C ARG A 192 25.50 -9.89 -13.70
N ALA A 193 26.50 -9.01 -13.73
CA ALA A 193 26.56 -7.88 -12.82
C ALA A 193 25.24 -7.12 -12.76
N GLY A 194 24.73 -6.88 -11.56
CA GLY A 194 23.47 -6.24 -11.31
C GLY A 194 22.21 -7.08 -11.56
N LYS A 195 22.31 -8.32 -12.06
CA LYS A 195 21.15 -9.23 -12.16
C LYS A 195 20.83 -9.84 -10.80
N LEU A 196 19.57 -10.21 -10.60
CA LEU A 196 19.13 -10.88 -9.38
C LEU A 196 19.90 -12.20 -9.19
N LYS A 197 20.51 -12.37 -8.01
CA LYS A 197 21.24 -13.57 -7.61
C LYS A 197 20.39 -14.50 -6.78
N SER A 198 19.69 -13.95 -5.77
CA SER A 198 18.80 -14.73 -4.91
C SER A 198 17.84 -13.85 -4.13
N ILE A 199 16.70 -14.44 -3.77
CA ILE A 199 15.75 -13.92 -2.78
C ILE A 199 15.71 -14.95 -1.65
N LEU A 200 16.08 -14.55 -0.43
CA LEU A 200 16.21 -15.43 0.73
C LEU A 200 15.33 -14.91 1.88
N GLY A 201 14.72 -15.83 2.62
CA GLY A 201 13.92 -15.50 3.81
C GLY A 201 12.42 -15.38 3.55
N ASN A 202 11.92 -15.76 2.37
CA ASN A 202 10.48 -15.89 2.12
C ASN A 202 9.83 -16.82 3.15
N SER A 203 8.64 -16.46 3.60
CA SER A 203 7.85 -17.20 4.57
C SER A 203 6.41 -17.38 4.09
N LYS A 204 5.57 -18.05 4.89
CA LYS A 204 4.14 -18.19 4.58
C LYS A 204 3.39 -16.85 4.60
N THR A 205 3.87 -15.89 5.39
CA THR A 205 3.22 -14.59 5.62
C THR A 205 3.86 -13.44 4.84
N LEU A 206 5.12 -13.58 4.44
CA LEU A 206 5.86 -12.57 3.69
C LEU A 206 6.59 -13.21 2.52
N VAL A 207 6.22 -12.85 1.30
CA VAL A 207 6.78 -13.38 0.05
C VAL A 207 7.25 -12.24 -0.83
N VAL A 208 8.46 -12.37 -1.36
CA VAL A 208 9.02 -11.46 -2.37
C VAL A 208 9.30 -12.28 -3.62
N ILE A 209 8.87 -11.78 -4.77
CA ILE A 209 9.10 -12.41 -6.08
C ILE A 209 9.56 -11.36 -7.09
N GLU A 210 10.32 -11.80 -8.08
CA GLU A 210 10.73 -10.99 -9.23
C GLU A 210 9.65 -11.01 -10.31
N SER A 211 9.39 -9.85 -10.93
CA SER A 211 8.59 -9.79 -12.15
C SER A 211 9.40 -10.41 -13.30
N LYS A 212 8.92 -11.52 -13.85
CA LYS A 212 9.50 -12.08 -15.09
C LYS A 212 8.74 -11.51 -16.28
N ARG A 213 9.48 -11.09 -17.33
CA ARG A 213 8.87 -10.74 -18.60
C ARG A 213 8.02 -11.90 -19.10
N GLY A 214 6.72 -11.70 -19.24
CA GLY A 214 5.82 -12.62 -19.95
C GLY A 214 5.01 -13.57 -19.06
N LEU A 215 4.31 -13.04 -18.05
CA LEU A 215 3.06 -13.62 -17.55
C LEU A 215 1.91 -12.69 -17.87
#